data_da174d729e346ff4c428159f8e3b57f6
#
_entry.id   da174d729e346ff4c428159f8e3b57f6
#
_cell.length_a   1.000
_cell.length_b   1.000
_cell.length_c   1.000
_cell.angle_alpha   90.00
_cell.angle_beta   90.00
_cell.angle_gamma   90.00
#
_symmetry.space_group_name_H-M   'P 1'
#
loop_
_entity.id
_entity.type
_entity.pdbx_description
1 polymer ?
#
loop_
_entity_poly.entity_id
_entity_poly.type
_entity_poly.pdbx_seq_one_letter_code
_entity_poly.pdbx_strand_id
1 'polypeptide(L)'
;MLLVPQAVIGGALLVMLVFFVVVFGATIWGVIALARMNERQQRQLDSLWAGWARARGWGYREQWPQMVDRFKGPPFGTGSQRKANRGFWGRFDNVDVFGFQYSYLVQSGKNSHTVQQQVCGVRFPGADFPPVRVTPETLFNTGKDIDFENHAFNAFFHVTSPSPRFAHDVLHPRAIELLMRTSPASVLWLEGDALLSSITGDRAPAQVDAQLRQLTEFAGLLPNFLLNLVGGVPVTPDLSGPGVSHQEQHRRMLNWWHRPQLPPPPHGASQGC
;
A
#
# COMPACT_ATOMS: atom_id res chain seq x y z
N MET A 1 -69.33 -12.53 26.00
CA MET A 1 -68.13 -11.66 26.14
C MET A 1 -67.24 -12.32 27.20
N LEU A 2 -66.23 -13.08 26.75
CA LEU A 2 -65.34 -13.83 27.64
C LEU A 2 -64.31 -12.85 28.24
N LEU A 3 -64.42 -12.58 29.54
CA LEU A 3 -63.46 -11.84 30.31
C LEU A 3 -62.20 -12.69 30.50
N VAL A 4 -61.14 -12.39 29.78
CA VAL A 4 -59.82 -13.01 30.01
C VAL A 4 -59.33 -12.53 31.39
N PRO A 5 -58.97 -13.42 32.33
CA PRO A 5 -58.50 -13.03 33.64
C PRO A 5 -57.21 -12.19 33.55
N GLN A 6 -57.18 -11.06 34.26
CA GLN A 6 -56.00 -10.15 34.26
C GLN A 6 -54.67 -10.83 34.63
N ALA A 7 -54.73 -11.90 35.43
CA ALA A 7 -53.57 -12.70 35.80
C ALA A 7 -52.91 -13.43 34.59
N VAL A 8 -53.69 -13.84 33.60
CA VAL A 8 -53.15 -14.50 32.38
C VAL A 8 -52.45 -13.51 31.49
N ILE A 9 -52.94 -12.29 31.39
CA ILE A 9 -52.32 -11.18 30.63
C ILE A 9 -50.99 -10.77 31.25
N GLY A 10 -50.91 -10.65 32.58
CA GLY A 10 -49.69 -10.33 33.30
C GLY A 10 -48.60 -11.37 33.16
N GLY A 11 -49.00 -12.67 33.22
CA GLY A 11 -48.06 -13.79 33.00
C GLY A 11 -47.49 -13.84 31.58
N ALA A 12 -48.31 -13.59 30.57
CA ALA A 12 -47.87 -13.58 29.16
C ALA A 12 -46.90 -12.43 28.87
N LEU A 13 -47.18 -11.24 29.45
CA LEU A 13 -46.27 -10.08 29.32
C LEU A 13 -44.91 -10.33 29.98
N LEU A 14 -44.91 -10.96 31.15
CA LEU A 14 -43.64 -11.32 31.85
C LEU A 14 -42.80 -12.29 31.05
N VAL A 15 -43.41 -13.33 30.48
CA VAL A 15 -42.74 -14.32 29.62
C VAL A 15 -42.20 -13.66 28.36
N MET A 16 -42.94 -12.77 27.70
CA MET A 16 -42.46 -11.99 26.56
C MET A 16 -41.26 -11.11 26.94
N LEU A 17 -41.31 -10.43 28.06
CA LEU A 17 -40.25 -9.56 28.54
C LEU A 17 -38.97 -10.37 28.81
N VAL A 18 -39.06 -11.50 29.47
CA VAL A 18 -37.92 -12.40 29.70
C VAL A 18 -37.34 -12.91 28.37
N PHE A 19 -38.21 -13.32 27.44
CA PHE A 19 -37.80 -13.76 26.12
C PHE A 19 -37.00 -12.64 25.37
N PHE A 20 -37.51 -11.42 25.36
CA PHE A 20 -36.83 -10.28 24.76
C PHE A 20 -35.47 -10.00 25.42
N VAL A 21 -35.39 -10.04 26.75
CA VAL A 21 -34.12 -9.82 27.48
C VAL A 21 -33.08 -10.89 27.14
N VAL A 22 -33.52 -12.18 27.07
CA VAL A 22 -32.63 -13.30 26.71
C VAL A 22 -32.13 -13.17 25.27
N VAL A 23 -33.05 -12.94 24.32
CA VAL A 23 -32.68 -12.79 22.90
C VAL A 23 -31.78 -11.59 22.69
N PHE A 24 -32.08 -10.43 23.29
CA PHE A 24 -31.30 -9.23 23.19
C PHE A 24 -29.91 -9.41 23.85
N GLY A 25 -29.87 -10.04 25.02
CA GLY A 25 -28.63 -10.38 25.70
C GLY A 25 -27.74 -11.33 24.87
N ALA A 26 -28.35 -12.37 24.27
CA ALA A 26 -27.64 -13.30 23.41
C ALA A 26 -27.08 -12.63 22.13
N THR A 27 -27.83 -11.71 21.51
CA THR A 27 -27.37 -10.98 20.32
C THR A 27 -26.21 -10.04 20.67
N ILE A 28 -26.31 -9.28 21.77
CA ILE A 28 -25.21 -8.42 22.23
C ILE A 28 -23.97 -9.26 22.56
N TRP A 29 -24.13 -10.37 23.26
CA TRP A 29 -23.01 -11.25 23.60
C TRP A 29 -22.36 -11.82 22.35
N GLY A 30 -23.14 -12.25 21.34
CA GLY A 30 -22.66 -12.73 20.04
C GLY A 30 -21.83 -11.67 19.30
N VAL A 31 -22.31 -10.42 19.26
CA VAL A 31 -21.57 -9.31 18.64
C VAL A 31 -20.24 -9.05 19.37
N ILE A 32 -20.25 -9.04 20.70
CA ILE A 32 -19.03 -8.87 21.51
C ILE A 32 -18.06 -10.04 21.30
N ALA A 33 -18.55 -11.27 21.23
CA ALA A 33 -17.72 -12.46 20.99
C ALA A 33 -17.05 -12.39 19.61
N LEU A 34 -17.80 -12.03 18.56
CA LEU A 34 -17.26 -11.84 17.21
C LEU A 34 -16.22 -10.72 17.15
N ALA A 35 -16.47 -9.59 17.80
CA ALA A 35 -15.51 -8.48 17.89
C ALA A 35 -14.21 -8.93 18.57
N ARG A 36 -14.30 -9.66 19.69
CA ARG A 36 -13.12 -10.19 20.41
C ARG A 36 -12.36 -11.23 19.59
N MET A 37 -13.05 -12.08 18.83
CA MET A 37 -12.39 -13.03 17.93
C MET A 37 -11.61 -12.30 16.83
N ASN A 38 -12.21 -11.28 16.21
CA ASN A 38 -11.54 -10.46 15.19
C ASN A 38 -10.33 -9.73 15.75
N GLU A 39 -10.44 -9.13 16.94
CA GLU A 39 -9.30 -8.49 17.61
C GLU A 39 -8.15 -9.47 17.89
N ARG A 40 -8.44 -10.68 18.34
CA ARG A 40 -7.43 -11.72 18.59
C ARG A 40 -6.71 -12.09 17.30
N GLN A 41 -7.46 -12.28 16.22
CA GLN A 41 -6.90 -12.60 14.91
C GLN A 41 -6.00 -11.46 14.40
N GLN A 42 -6.43 -10.20 14.54
CA GLN A 42 -5.62 -9.04 14.17
C GLN A 42 -4.32 -8.97 14.99
N ARG A 43 -4.38 -9.14 16.31
CA ARG A 43 -3.20 -9.15 17.19
C ARG A 43 -2.22 -10.28 16.84
N GLN A 44 -2.73 -11.46 16.46
CA GLN A 44 -1.86 -12.56 16.00
C GLN A 44 -1.15 -12.20 14.70
N LEU A 45 -1.85 -11.62 13.73
CA LEU A 45 -1.24 -11.15 12.48
C LEU A 45 -0.21 -10.05 12.76
N ASP A 46 -0.51 -9.08 13.62
CA ASP A 46 0.40 -8.00 13.98
C ASP A 46 1.65 -8.54 14.68
N SER A 47 1.50 -9.55 15.53
CA SER A 47 2.63 -10.23 16.18
C SER A 47 3.54 -10.99 15.19
N LEU A 48 2.94 -11.62 14.17
CA LEU A 48 3.69 -12.29 13.09
C LEU A 48 4.49 -11.27 12.26
N TRP A 49 3.88 -10.15 11.89
CA TRP A 49 4.56 -9.08 11.16
C TRP A 49 5.67 -8.43 11.98
N ALA A 50 5.40 -8.14 13.24
CA ALA A 50 6.41 -7.60 14.16
C ALA A 50 7.58 -8.57 14.38
N GLY A 51 7.30 -9.87 14.51
CA GLY A 51 8.31 -10.93 14.64
C GLY A 51 9.16 -11.03 13.36
N TRP A 52 8.54 -11.01 12.20
CA TRP A 52 9.22 -11.06 10.90
C TRP A 52 10.13 -9.84 10.67
N ALA A 53 9.66 -8.64 10.99
CA ALA A 53 10.45 -7.42 10.88
C ALA A 53 11.63 -7.43 11.87
N ARG A 54 11.37 -7.81 13.13
CA ARG A 54 12.40 -7.89 14.19
C ARG A 54 13.50 -8.89 13.84
N ALA A 55 13.16 -10.06 13.29
CA ALA A 55 14.12 -11.06 12.86
C ALA A 55 15.11 -10.55 11.79
N ARG A 56 14.72 -9.51 11.05
CA ARG A 56 15.56 -8.82 10.04
C ARG A 56 16.22 -7.56 10.58
N GLY A 57 15.99 -7.22 11.84
CA GLY A 57 16.42 -5.95 12.43
C GLY A 57 15.71 -4.73 11.85
N TRP A 58 14.51 -4.91 11.31
CA TRP A 58 13.71 -3.85 10.70
C TRP A 58 12.79 -3.18 11.72
N GLY A 59 12.45 -1.92 11.44
CA GLY A 59 11.40 -1.22 12.17
C GLY A 59 10.01 -1.75 11.79
N TYR A 60 9.09 -1.72 12.76
CA TYR A 60 7.70 -2.11 12.58
C TYR A 60 6.76 -1.14 13.29
N ARG A 61 5.59 -0.95 12.71
CA ARG A 61 4.52 -0.13 13.28
C ARG A 61 3.15 -0.72 12.92
N GLU A 62 2.29 -0.92 13.90
CA GLU A 62 0.95 -1.48 13.67
C GLU A 62 0.08 -0.57 12.80
N GLN A 63 0.13 0.74 13.05
CA GLN A 63 -0.61 1.75 12.29
C GLN A 63 0.35 2.81 11.76
N TRP A 64 0.15 3.21 10.50
CA TRP A 64 1.01 4.18 9.83
C TRP A 64 0.21 5.25 9.09
N PRO A 65 -0.55 6.10 9.81
CA PRO A 65 -1.48 7.05 9.19
C PRO A 65 -0.80 8.03 8.23
N GLN A 66 0.48 8.36 8.42
CA GLN A 66 1.22 9.26 7.55
C GLN A 66 1.38 8.73 6.11
N MET A 67 1.22 7.41 5.91
CA MET A 67 1.33 6.79 4.57
C MET A 67 0.02 6.86 3.79
N VAL A 68 -1.11 7.19 4.42
CA VAL A 68 -2.42 7.20 3.77
C VAL A 68 -2.49 8.20 2.63
N ASP A 69 -1.92 9.38 2.82
CA ASP A 69 -1.95 10.48 1.85
C ASP A 69 -0.54 10.84 1.30
N ARG A 70 0.45 9.96 1.53
CA ARG A 70 1.84 10.18 1.11
C ARG A 70 2.00 10.17 -0.40
N PHE A 71 1.30 9.26 -1.07
CA PHE A 71 1.36 9.06 -2.52
C PHE A 71 0.01 9.38 -3.16
N LYS A 72 0.02 9.68 -4.46
CA LYS A 72 -1.17 10.08 -5.21
C LYS A 72 -1.55 9.02 -6.26
N GLY A 73 -2.82 9.05 -6.66
CA GLY A 73 -3.37 8.13 -7.64
C GLY A 73 -3.56 6.69 -7.10
N PRO A 74 -4.32 5.84 -7.82
CA PRO A 74 -4.66 4.51 -7.35
C PRO A 74 -3.45 3.67 -6.93
N PRO A 75 -3.53 2.95 -5.78
CA PRO A 75 -4.71 2.80 -4.92
C PRO A 75 -4.97 3.98 -3.97
N PHE A 76 -4.03 4.93 -3.86
CA PHE A 76 -4.15 6.08 -2.95
C PHE A 76 -5.21 7.07 -3.46
N GLY A 77 -5.87 7.72 -2.51
CA GLY A 77 -6.98 8.64 -2.85
C GLY A 77 -8.28 7.96 -3.26
N THR A 78 -8.30 6.62 -3.40
CA THR A 78 -9.49 5.85 -3.78
C THR A 78 -10.29 5.44 -2.55
N GLY A 79 -11.62 5.48 -2.64
CA GLY A 79 -12.54 5.05 -1.59
C GLY A 79 -12.52 5.92 -0.33
N SER A 80 -13.18 5.42 0.70
CA SER A 80 -13.27 6.05 2.02
C SER A 80 -12.63 5.18 3.11
N GLN A 81 -12.57 5.68 4.35
CA GLN A 81 -12.01 4.96 5.51
C GLN A 81 -10.62 4.35 5.25
N ARG A 82 -9.77 5.11 4.56
CA ARG A 82 -8.42 4.71 4.18
C ARG A 82 -7.53 4.50 5.40
N LYS A 83 -6.78 3.39 5.43
CA LYS A 83 -5.85 3.04 6.50
C LYS A 83 -4.57 2.46 5.94
N ALA A 84 -3.47 2.75 6.61
CA ALA A 84 -2.19 2.09 6.40
C ALA A 84 -1.79 1.39 7.71
N ASN A 85 -1.70 0.07 7.67
CA ASN A 85 -1.41 -0.77 8.82
C ASN A 85 -0.18 -1.64 8.54
N ARG A 86 0.37 -2.28 9.57
CA ARG A 86 1.49 -3.23 9.47
C ARG A 86 2.65 -2.66 8.68
N GLY A 87 2.99 -1.40 9.00
CA GLY A 87 4.11 -0.71 8.39
C GLY A 87 5.44 -1.28 8.84
N PHE A 88 6.34 -1.50 7.89
CA PHE A 88 7.72 -1.93 8.15
C PHE A 88 8.70 -1.12 7.30
N TRP A 89 9.94 -1.04 7.75
CA TRP A 89 11.04 -0.39 7.03
C TRP A 89 12.37 -0.95 7.46
N GLY A 90 13.31 -0.95 6.55
CA GLY A 90 14.66 -1.47 6.81
C GLY A 90 15.51 -1.48 5.55
N ARG A 91 16.54 -2.31 5.53
CA ARG A 91 17.39 -2.52 4.35
C ARG A 91 17.22 -3.95 3.84
N PHE A 92 16.97 -4.04 2.54
CA PHE A 92 16.92 -5.28 1.79
C PHE A 92 17.92 -5.18 0.64
N ASP A 93 18.88 -6.11 0.57
CA ASP A 93 19.98 -6.09 -0.42
C ASP A 93 20.69 -4.72 -0.49
N ASN A 94 20.99 -4.13 0.68
CA ASN A 94 21.60 -2.80 0.85
C ASN A 94 20.75 -1.61 0.37
N VAL A 95 19.49 -1.82 0.03
CA VAL A 95 18.55 -0.81 -0.43
C VAL A 95 17.58 -0.47 0.69
N ASP A 96 17.29 0.81 0.89
CA ASP A 96 16.29 1.25 1.85
C ASP A 96 14.89 0.90 1.32
N VAL A 97 14.21 0.00 2.02
CA VAL A 97 12.87 -0.48 1.67
C VAL A 97 11.86 -0.17 2.76
N PHE A 98 10.61 -0.10 2.36
CA PHE A 98 9.48 0.02 3.26
C PHE A 98 8.27 -0.71 2.70
N GLY A 99 7.28 -0.93 3.53
CA GLY A 99 6.01 -1.45 3.07
C GLY A 99 4.93 -1.31 4.13
N PHE A 100 3.70 -1.44 3.71
CA PHE A 100 2.53 -1.39 4.60
C PHE A 100 1.32 -2.02 3.91
N GLN A 101 0.36 -2.43 4.70
CA GLN A 101 -0.93 -2.87 4.22
C GLN A 101 -1.86 -1.66 4.12
N TYR A 102 -2.30 -1.37 2.90
CA TYR A 102 -3.24 -0.29 2.61
C TYR A 102 -4.65 -0.85 2.44
N SER A 103 -5.62 -0.26 3.11
CA SER A 103 -7.01 -0.65 2.99
C SER A 103 -7.92 0.56 2.82
N TYR A 104 -8.98 0.38 2.04
CA TYR A 104 -10.01 1.40 1.82
C TYR A 104 -11.36 0.75 1.51
N LEU A 105 -12.43 1.48 1.82
CA LEU A 105 -13.80 1.05 1.60
C LEU A 105 -14.28 1.56 0.24
N VAL A 106 -14.75 0.65 -0.59
CA VAL A 106 -15.40 0.96 -1.88
C VAL A 106 -16.90 0.75 -1.72
N GLN A 107 -17.66 1.74 -2.14
CA GLN A 107 -19.11 1.68 -2.16
C GLN A 107 -19.59 1.41 -3.60
N SER A 108 -20.36 0.33 -3.78
CA SER A 108 -20.97 -0.02 -5.06
C SER A 108 -22.48 -0.19 -4.85
N GLY A 109 -23.24 0.86 -5.15
CA GLY A 109 -24.68 0.91 -4.88
C GLY A 109 -24.98 0.76 -3.37
N LYS A 110 -25.74 -0.28 -3.00
CA LYS A 110 -26.10 -0.60 -1.59
C LYS A 110 -25.05 -1.44 -0.87
N ASN A 111 -24.06 -1.96 -1.58
CA ASN A 111 -23.02 -2.82 -1.01
C ASN A 111 -21.74 -2.04 -0.80
N SER A 112 -21.05 -2.35 0.27
CA SER A 112 -19.69 -1.85 0.53
C SER A 112 -18.75 -3.01 0.79
N HIS A 113 -17.53 -2.93 0.27
CA HIS A 113 -16.50 -3.91 0.53
C HIS A 113 -15.15 -3.22 0.79
N THR A 114 -14.35 -3.84 1.64
CA THR A 114 -12.99 -3.34 1.92
C THR A 114 -12.02 -3.96 0.92
N VAL A 115 -11.30 -3.11 0.20
CA VAL A 115 -10.17 -3.51 -0.63
C VAL A 115 -8.92 -3.43 0.22
N GLN A 116 -8.10 -4.48 0.16
CA GLN A 116 -6.80 -4.55 0.82
C GLN A 116 -5.71 -4.68 -0.23
N GLN A 117 -4.59 -3.99 0.00
CA GLN A 117 -3.42 -4.06 -0.88
C GLN A 117 -2.15 -4.06 -0.05
N GLN A 118 -1.22 -4.93 -0.41
CA GLN A 118 0.14 -4.89 0.11
C GLN A 118 0.94 -3.91 -0.75
N VAL A 119 1.39 -2.83 -0.14
CA VAL A 119 2.28 -1.85 -0.77
C VAL A 119 3.69 -2.07 -0.26
N CYS A 120 4.65 -2.15 -1.18
CA CYS A 120 6.08 -2.14 -0.90
C CYS A 120 6.75 -1.03 -1.69
N GLY A 121 7.86 -0.52 -1.19
CA GLY A 121 8.61 0.53 -1.88
C GLY A 121 10.11 0.49 -1.60
N VAL A 122 10.86 0.97 -2.59
CA VAL A 122 12.27 1.32 -2.50
C VAL A 122 12.37 2.83 -2.41
N ARG A 123 13.19 3.31 -1.50
CA ARG A 123 13.41 4.73 -1.31
C ARG A 123 14.68 5.21 -1.98
N PHE A 124 14.60 6.36 -2.64
CA PHE A 124 15.72 7.09 -3.25
C PHE A 124 15.89 8.45 -2.58
N PRO A 125 16.73 8.53 -1.55
CA PRO A 125 16.89 9.78 -0.80
C PRO A 125 17.29 10.95 -1.70
N GLY A 126 16.53 12.06 -1.62
CA GLY A 126 16.78 13.28 -2.40
C GLY A 126 16.19 13.29 -3.80
N ALA A 127 15.70 12.16 -4.32
CA ALA A 127 15.03 12.11 -5.61
C ALA A 127 13.66 12.80 -5.58
N ASP A 128 13.26 13.33 -6.74
CA ASP A 128 11.90 13.82 -7.01
C ASP A 128 11.48 13.32 -8.40
N PHE A 129 11.06 12.05 -8.46
CA PHE A 129 10.67 11.41 -9.70
C PHE A 129 9.35 11.98 -10.22
N PRO A 130 9.29 12.36 -11.51
CA PRO A 130 8.03 12.50 -12.20
C PRO A 130 7.22 11.21 -12.10
N PRO A 131 5.89 11.28 -11.90
CA PRO A 131 5.11 10.07 -11.77
C PRO A 131 5.12 9.24 -13.06
N VAL A 132 5.54 7.97 -12.94
CA VAL A 132 5.43 6.94 -13.98
C VAL A 132 4.66 5.78 -13.38
N ARG A 133 3.58 5.37 -14.00
CA ARG A 133 2.73 4.30 -13.51
C ARG A 133 2.60 3.20 -14.55
N VAL A 134 2.83 1.98 -14.13
CA VAL A 134 2.65 0.76 -14.92
C VAL A 134 1.57 -0.07 -14.25
N THR A 135 0.47 -0.29 -14.95
CA THR A 135 -0.66 -1.09 -14.45
C THR A 135 -0.96 -2.22 -15.41
N PRO A 136 -1.57 -3.32 -14.95
CA PRO A 136 -2.10 -4.33 -15.86
C PRO A 136 -3.05 -3.70 -16.88
N GLU A 137 -2.96 -4.14 -18.15
CA GLU A 137 -3.90 -3.69 -19.18
C GLU A 137 -5.31 -4.19 -18.87
N THR A 138 -6.26 -3.28 -18.82
CA THR A 138 -7.68 -3.58 -18.59
C THR A 138 -8.55 -2.65 -19.41
N LEU A 139 -9.79 -3.04 -19.70
CA LEU A 139 -10.77 -2.20 -20.41
C LEU A 139 -11.14 -0.92 -19.66
N PHE A 140 -10.73 -0.78 -18.41
CA PHE A 140 -11.07 0.36 -17.52
C PHE A 140 -9.88 1.25 -17.20
N ASN A 141 -8.75 1.07 -17.88
CA ASN A 141 -7.60 1.93 -17.69
C ASN A 141 -7.92 3.36 -18.12
N THR A 142 -7.45 4.32 -17.33
CA THR A 142 -7.69 5.75 -17.56
C THR A 142 -6.36 6.48 -17.77
N GLY A 143 -6.39 7.50 -18.61
CA GLY A 143 -5.21 8.27 -18.96
C GLY A 143 -4.71 7.91 -20.37
N LYS A 144 -3.79 8.75 -20.89
CA LYS A 144 -3.17 8.48 -22.18
C LYS A 144 -2.09 7.43 -22.01
N ASP A 145 -2.23 6.31 -22.69
CA ASP A 145 -1.22 5.25 -22.73
C ASP A 145 0.04 5.71 -23.46
N ILE A 146 1.16 5.20 -23.01
CA ILE A 146 2.48 5.40 -23.65
C ILE A 146 2.88 4.07 -24.27
N ASP A 147 2.89 4.03 -25.60
CA ASP A 147 3.30 2.86 -26.36
C ASP A 147 4.82 2.68 -26.38
N PHE A 148 5.26 1.44 -26.27
CA PHE A 148 6.65 1.01 -26.37
C PHE A 148 6.84 0.17 -27.64
N GLU A 149 8.08 0.02 -28.08
CA GLU A 149 8.40 -0.83 -29.25
C GLU A 149 8.05 -2.31 -29.01
N ASN A 150 7.94 -2.74 -27.76
CA ASN A 150 7.56 -4.08 -27.38
C ASN A 150 6.03 -4.26 -27.37
N HIS A 151 5.48 -4.76 -28.46
CA HIS A 151 4.04 -5.02 -28.60
C HIS A 151 3.47 -5.99 -27.55
N ALA A 152 4.25 -6.97 -27.13
CA ALA A 152 3.83 -7.91 -26.08
C ALA A 152 3.69 -7.17 -24.73
N PHE A 153 4.60 -6.24 -24.43
CA PHE A 153 4.52 -5.42 -23.23
C PHE A 153 3.26 -4.53 -23.26
N ASN A 154 2.99 -3.83 -24.35
CA ASN A 154 1.81 -2.98 -24.52
C ASN A 154 0.49 -3.78 -24.41
N ALA A 155 0.49 -5.07 -24.78
CA ALA A 155 -0.68 -5.94 -24.63
C ALA A 155 -0.99 -6.33 -23.18
N PHE A 156 0.00 -6.27 -22.27
CA PHE A 156 -0.15 -6.66 -20.87
C PHE A 156 -0.17 -5.48 -19.91
N PHE A 157 0.41 -4.35 -20.29
CA PHE A 157 0.61 -3.21 -19.40
C PHE A 157 0.16 -1.89 -20.05
N HIS A 158 -0.51 -1.09 -19.25
CA HIS A 158 -0.87 0.29 -19.53
C HIS A 158 0.08 1.22 -18.77
N VAL A 159 0.76 2.11 -19.48
CA VAL A 159 1.75 3.02 -18.91
C VAL A 159 1.30 4.46 -19.00
N THR A 160 1.28 5.16 -17.88
CA THR A 160 0.95 6.59 -17.84
C THR A 160 2.04 7.40 -17.18
N SER A 161 2.34 8.58 -17.74
CA SER A 161 3.23 9.58 -17.18
C SER A 161 2.95 10.96 -17.79
N PRO A 162 3.11 12.05 -17.04
CA PRO A 162 3.11 13.40 -17.62
C PRO A 162 4.35 13.66 -18.49
N SER A 163 5.41 12.84 -18.36
CA SER A 163 6.65 12.93 -19.13
C SER A 163 6.91 11.62 -19.88
N PRO A 164 6.42 11.48 -21.14
CA PRO A 164 6.65 10.26 -21.93
C PRO A 164 8.13 9.92 -22.10
N ARG A 165 8.97 10.93 -22.32
CA ARG A 165 10.43 10.74 -22.42
C ARG A 165 11.00 10.08 -21.17
N PHE A 166 10.65 10.59 -19.99
CA PHE A 166 11.09 10.01 -18.73
C PHE A 166 10.58 8.58 -18.54
N ALA A 167 9.33 8.29 -18.95
CA ALA A 167 8.80 6.94 -18.93
C ALA A 167 9.59 5.97 -19.82
N HIS A 168 10.00 6.39 -21.03
CA HIS A 168 10.85 5.59 -21.91
C HIS A 168 12.26 5.36 -21.33
N ASP A 169 12.82 6.37 -20.66
CA ASP A 169 14.13 6.25 -20.00
C ASP A 169 14.07 5.27 -18.80
N VAL A 170 12.97 5.27 -18.04
CA VAL A 170 12.73 4.34 -16.93
C VAL A 170 12.45 2.92 -17.43
N LEU A 171 11.57 2.80 -18.43
CA LEU A 171 11.12 1.51 -19.00
C LEU A 171 11.97 1.14 -20.23
N HIS A 172 13.27 1.15 -20.08
CA HIS A 172 14.19 0.67 -21.11
C HIS A 172 14.06 -0.87 -21.28
N PRO A 173 14.59 -1.47 -22.35
CA PRO A 173 14.35 -2.88 -22.69
C PRO A 173 14.56 -3.89 -21.55
N ARG A 174 15.61 -3.73 -20.73
CA ARG A 174 15.86 -4.61 -19.57
C ARG A 174 14.82 -4.47 -18.47
N ALA A 175 14.31 -3.24 -18.23
CA ALA A 175 13.25 -3.00 -17.25
C ALA A 175 11.93 -3.64 -17.72
N ILE A 176 11.61 -3.52 -19.01
CA ILE A 176 10.46 -4.19 -19.65
C ILE A 176 10.60 -5.71 -19.53
N GLU A 177 11.76 -6.27 -19.82
CA GLU A 177 12.03 -7.72 -19.69
C GLU A 177 11.79 -8.21 -18.26
N LEU A 178 12.25 -7.46 -17.25
CA LEU A 178 11.99 -7.77 -15.84
C LEU A 178 10.49 -7.78 -15.53
N LEU A 179 9.75 -6.78 -15.99
CA LEU A 179 8.30 -6.71 -15.77
C LEU A 179 7.55 -7.84 -16.45
N MET A 180 7.96 -8.23 -17.65
CA MET A 180 7.38 -9.35 -18.39
C MET A 180 7.63 -10.71 -17.73
N ARG A 181 8.74 -10.87 -16.99
CA ARG A 181 9.03 -12.08 -16.22
C ARG A 181 8.25 -12.17 -14.91
N THR A 182 7.78 -11.04 -14.41
CA THR A 182 7.11 -10.96 -13.12
C THR A 182 5.59 -10.94 -13.30
N SER A 183 4.84 -11.19 -12.23
CA SER A 183 3.38 -11.27 -12.33
C SER A 183 2.77 -9.95 -12.80
N PRO A 184 1.94 -9.95 -13.85
CA PRO A 184 1.23 -8.76 -14.31
C PRO A 184 0.19 -8.24 -13.31
N ALA A 185 -0.05 -8.95 -12.20
CA ALA A 185 -1.03 -8.56 -11.18
C ALA A 185 -0.55 -7.41 -10.25
N SER A 186 0.72 -6.98 -10.38
CA SER A 186 1.25 -5.90 -9.57
C SER A 186 1.22 -4.57 -10.32
N VAL A 187 0.75 -3.53 -9.63
CA VAL A 187 0.94 -2.14 -10.07
C VAL A 187 2.33 -1.71 -9.65
N LEU A 188 3.08 -1.11 -10.57
CA LEU A 188 4.39 -0.51 -10.28
C LEU A 188 4.33 0.98 -10.61
N TRP A 189 4.92 1.83 -9.74
CA TRP A 189 5.03 3.25 -10.06
C TRP A 189 6.20 3.92 -9.36
N LEU A 190 6.76 4.94 -10.02
CA LEU A 190 7.67 5.91 -9.43
C LEU A 190 6.88 7.17 -9.08
N GLU A 191 7.16 7.75 -7.91
CA GLU A 191 6.57 9.02 -7.50
C GLU A 191 7.40 9.64 -6.37
N GLY A 192 7.80 10.90 -6.55
CA GLY A 192 8.60 11.62 -5.56
C GLY A 192 9.93 10.91 -5.29
N ASP A 193 10.17 10.47 -4.09
CA ASP A 193 11.41 9.79 -3.70
C ASP A 193 11.29 8.26 -3.59
N ALA A 194 10.29 7.66 -4.25
CA ALA A 194 10.03 6.24 -4.12
C ALA A 194 9.66 5.53 -5.43
N LEU A 195 10.15 4.30 -5.56
CA LEU A 195 9.64 3.28 -6.46
C LEU A 195 8.72 2.36 -5.65
N LEU A 196 7.50 2.15 -6.10
CA LEU A 196 6.47 1.45 -5.36
C LEU A 196 5.87 0.31 -6.18
N SER A 197 5.40 -0.70 -5.48
CA SER A 197 4.57 -1.75 -6.04
C SER A 197 3.41 -2.06 -5.11
N SER A 198 2.22 -2.33 -5.66
CA SER A 198 1.10 -2.84 -4.90
C SER A 198 0.54 -4.11 -5.50
N ILE A 199 0.14 -5.02 -4.62
CA ILE A 199 -0.52 -6.27 -4.97
C ILE A 199 -1.81 -6.36 -4.17
N THR A 200 -2.92 -6.65 -4.85
CA THR A 200 -4.22 -6.79 -4.20
C THR A 200 -4.28 -8.04 -3.30
N GLY A 201 -4.93 -7.91 -2.16
CA GLY A 201 -5.14 -8.94 -1.16
C GLY A 201 -4.23 -8.81 0.06
N ASP A 202 -4.57 -9.61 1.08
CA ASP A 202 -3.74 -9.76 2.28
C ASP A 202 -2.58 -10.70 1.97
N ARG A 203 -1.37 -10.28 2.33
CA ARG A 203 -0.15 -11.05 2.06
C ARG A 203 0.50 -11.46 3.37
N ALA A 204 0.96 -12.71 3.42
CA ALA A 204 1.81 -13.15 4.49
C ALA A 204 3.22 -12.51 4.37
N PRO A 205 3.93 -12.30 5.47
CA PRO A 205 5.29 -11.72 5.45
C PRO A 205 6.26 -12.37 4.46
N ALA A 206 6.20 -13.70 4.33
CA ALA A 206 7.07 -14.44 3.38
C ALA A 206 6.81 -14.08 1.89
N GLN A 207 5.59 -13.68 1.54
CA GLN A 207 5.24 -13.28 0.17
C GLN A 207 5.76 -11.86 -0.16
N VAL A 208 5.99 -11.05 0.86
CA VAL A 208 6.56 -9.69 0.71
C VAL A 208 8.02 -9.75 0.27
N ASP A 209 8.77 -10.76 0.68
CA ASP A 209 10.17 -10.93 0.25
C ASP A 209 10.31 -11.05 -1.28
N ALA A 210 9.37 -11.71 -1.94
CA ALA A 210 9.35 -11.81 -3.40
C ALA A 210 9.05 -10.44 -4.06
N GLN A 211 8.12 -9.68 -3.51
CA GLN A 211 7.78 -8.34 -3.97
C GLN A 211 8.95 -7.37 -3.77
N LEU A 212 9.64 -7.44 -2.63
CA LEU A 212 10.83 -6.63 -2.37
C LEU A 212 11.98 -6.96 -3.31
N ARG A 213 12.25 -8.25 -3.58
CA ARG A 213 13.26 -8.65 -4.56
C ARG A 213 13.00 -8.07 -5.93
N GLN A 214 11.77 -8.16 -6.42
CA GLN A 214 11.38 -7.55 -7.70
C GLN A 214 11.63 -6.04 -7.72
N LEU A 215 11.25 -5.35 -6.64
CA LEU A 215 11.44 -3.90 -6.53
C LEU A 215 12.92 -3.52 -6.47
N THR A 216 13.73 -4.24 -5.70
CA THR A 216 15.18 -3.96 -5.60
C THR A 216 15.90 -4.28 -6.90
N GLU A 217 15.51 -5.36 -7.61
CA GLU A 217 16.02 -5.66 -8.95
C GLU A 217 15.67 -4.55 -9.95
N PHE A 218 14.42 -4.09 -9.94
CA PHE A 218 13.99 -2.96 -10.79
C PHE A 218 14.73 -1.66 -10.44
N ALA A 219 14.88 -1.36 -9.15
CA ALA A 219 15.62 -0.20 -8.67
C ALA A 219 17.08 -0.20 -9.15
N GLY A 220 17.71 -1.37 -9.18
CA GLY A 220 19.07 -1.54 -9.70
C GLY A 220 19.19 -1.36 -11.22
N LEU A 221 18.08 -1.44 -11.96
CA LEU A 221 18.04 -1.17 -13.40
C LEU A 221 17.86 0.31 -13.74
N LEU A 222 17.45 1.15 -12.79
CA LEU A 222 17.28 2.59 -13.05
C LEU A 222 18.62 3.21 -13.47
N PRO A 223 18.69 3.88 -14.64
CA PRO A 223 19.92 4.49 -15.11
C PRO A 223 20.44 5.59 -14.17
N ASN A 224 21.74 5.60 -13.90
CA ASN A 224 22.38 6.60 -13.03
C ASN A 224 22.12 8.04 -13.49
N PHE A 225 22.02 8.28 -14.81
CA PHE A 225 21.73 9.61 -15.31
C PHE A 225 20.34 10.11 -14.91
N LEU A 226 19.33 9.21 -14.83
CA LEU A 226 18.01 9.58 -14.34
C LEU A 226 18.05 9.96 -12.86
N LEU A 227 18.76 9.20 -12.05
CA LEU A 227 18.92 9.49 -10.62
C LEU A 227 19.60 10.84 -10.41
N ASN A 228 20.65 11.13 -11.16
CA ASN A 228 21.33 12.43 -11.12
C ASN A 228 20.41 13.57 -11.58
N LEU A 229 19.57 13.34 -12.59
CA LEU A 229 18.62 14.33 -13.09
C LEU A 229 17.57 14.74 -12.05
N VAL A 230 17.13 13.80 -11.24
CA VAL A 230 16.08 14.01 -10.22
C VAL A 230 16.65 14.29 -8.82
N GLY A 231 17.95 14.50 -8.69
CA GLY A 231 18.61 14.76 -7.40
C GLY A 231 18.77 13.54 -6.50
N GLY A 232 18.53 12.34 -7.02
CA GLY A 232 18.65 11.09 -6.30
C GLY A 232 20.09 10.61 -6.18
N VAL A 233 20.36 9.84 -5.14
CA VAL A 233 21.63 9.12 -5.00
C VAL A 233 21.46 7.72 -5.63
N PRO A 234 22.39 7.28 -6.50
CA PRO A 234 22.37 5.95 -7.06
C PRO A 234 22.29 4.89 -5.96
N VAL A 235 21.36 3.98 -6.09
CA VAL A 235 21.27 2.81 -5.23
C VAL A 235 22.28 1.79 -5.76
N THR A 236 23.55 1.97 -5.41
CA THR A 236 24.56 0.96 -5.67
C THR A 236 24.52 -0.07 -4.53
N PRO A 237 24.40 -1.35 -4.82
CA PRO A 237 24.67 -2.39 -3.84
C PRO A 237 26.15 -2.28 -3.49
N ASP A 238 26.46 -1.58 -2.40
CA ASP A 238 27.83 -1.58 -1.86
C ASP A 238 28.05 -2.90 -1.13
N LEU A 239 28.68 -3.83 -1.82
CA LEU A 239 29.07 -5.13 -1.28
C LEU A 239 30.27 -5.06 -0.34
N SER A 240 30.86 -3.88 -0.07
CA SER A 240 32.17 -3.78 0.57
C SER A 240 32.28 -2.78 1.74
N GLY A 241 31.21 -2.05 2.13
CA GLY A 241 31.27 -1.04 3.18
C GLY A 241 30.78 -1.50 4.56
N PRO A 242 31.34 -0.98 5.68
CA PRO A 242 30.76 -1.21 7.00
C PRO A 242 29.36 -0.62 7.04
N GLY A 243 28.38 -1.48 7.28
CA GLY A 243 26.96 -1.10 7.26
C GLY A 243 26.68 0.08 8.20
N VAL A 244 25.91 1.05 7.71
CA VAL A 244 25.39 2.15 8.53
C VAL A 244 24.68 1.53 9.75
N SER A 245 24.99 2.01 10.96
CA SER A 245 24.44 1.42 12.19
C SER A 245 22.91 1.43 12.16
N HIS A 246 22.31 0.43 12.80
CA HIS A 246 20.85 0.27 12.91
C HIS A 246 20.16 1.54 13.47
N GLN A 247 20.82 2.24 14.41
CA GLN A 247 20.31 3.50 14.98
C GLN A 247 20.30 4.64 13.97
N GLU A 248 21.32 4.75 13.13
CA GLU A 248 21.38 5.78 12.09
C GLU A 248 20.35 5.53 10.97
N GLN A 249 20.13 4.27 10.59
CA GLN A 249 19.09 3.90 9.65
C GLN A 249 17.71 4.25 10.20
N HIS A 250 17.45 3.92 11.45
CA HIS A 250 16.19 4.22 12.12
C HIS A 250 15.95 5.73 12.19
N ARG A 251 17.00 6.51 12.54
CA ARG A 251 16.93 7.98 12.60
C ARG A 251 16.69 8.61 11.23
N ARG A 252 17.37 8.14 10.16
CA ARG A 252 17.16 8.62 8.79
C ARG A 252 15.75 8.36 8.30
N MET A 253 15.20 7.18 8.57
CA MET A 253 13.83 6.83 8.24
C MET A 253 12.82 7.68 9.03
N LEU A 254 13.00 7.85 10.33
CA LEU A 254 12.12 8.70 11.15
C LEU A 254 12.10 10.14 10.63
N ASN A 255 13.25 10.70 10.27
CA ASN A 255 13.35 12.06 9.72
C ASN A 255 12.68 12.18 8.35
N TRP A 256 12.69 11.13 7.53
CA TRP A 256 12.01 11.11 6.25
C TRP A 256 10.47 11.15 6.39
N TRP A 257 9.93 10.50 7.40
CA TRP A 257 8.47 10.50 7.68
C TRP A 257 7.94 11.87 8.10
N HIS A 258 8.76 12.71 8.66
CA HIS A 258 8.38 14.04 9.16
C HIS A 258 8.65 15.17 8.16
N ARG A 259 9.23 14.90 6.99
CA ARG A 259 9.38 15.94 5.97
C ARG A 259 8.00 16.32 5.43
N PRO A 260 7.60 17.61 5.49
CA PRO A 260 6.43 18.09 4.77
C PRO A 260 6.62 17.78 3.28
N GLN A 261 5.54 17.40 2.60
CA GLN A 261 5.56 17.31 1.14
C GLN A 261 6.02 18.66 0.59
N LEU A 262 7.01 18.64 -0.30
CA LEU A 262 7.38 19.85 -1.03
C LEU A 262 6.11 20.39 -1.71
N PRO A 263 5.85 21.71 -1.64
CA PRO A 263 4.74 22.29 -2.37
C PRO A 263 4.91 21.96 -3.86
N PRO A 264 3.81 21.75 -4.61
CA PRO A 264 3.89 21.53 -6.05
C PRO A 264 4.68 22.69 -6.66
N PRO A 265 5.52 22.43 -7.69
CA PRO A 265 6.26 23.47 -8.37
C PRO A 265 5.28 24.56 -8.82
N PRO A 266 5.64 25.84 -8.74
CA PRO A 266 4.75 26.92 -9.18
C PRO A 266 4.40 26.65 -10.63
N HIS A 267 3.10 26.60 -10.93
CA HIS A 267 2.59 26.51 -12.28
C HIS A 267 3.25 27.62 -13.08
N GLY A 268 4.04 27.22 -14.09
CA GLY A 268 4.80 28.14 -14.91
C GLY A 268 3.89 29.25 -15.43
N ALA A 269 4.32 30.46 -15.17
CA ALA A 269 3.75 31.62 -15.82
C ALA A 269 3.79 31.38 -17.34
N SER A 270 2.62 31.34 -17.95
CA SER A 270 2.46 31.44 -19.41
C SER A 270 3.14 32.74 -19.82
N GLN A 271 4.35 32.65 -20.34
CA GLN A 271 4.92 33.77 -21.10
C GLN A 271 4.19 33.80 -22.45
N GLY A 272 3.25 34.73 -22.55
CA GLY A 272 2.80 35.22 -23.83
C GLY A 272 3.97 35.93 -24.52
N CYS A 273 4.22 35.52 -25.72
CA CYS A 273 4.61 36.33 -26.91
C CYS A 273 4.47 35.41 -28.11
#